data_0a74e87ed4b8874825a54c02df7c140a
#
_entry.id   0a74e87ed4b8874825a54c02df7c140a
#
_cell.length_a   1.000
_cell.length_b   1.000
_cell.length_c   1.000
_cell.angle_alpha   90.00
_cell.angle_beta   90.00
_cell.angle_gamma   90.00
#
_symmetry.space_group_name_H-M   'P 1'
#
loop_
_entity.id
_entity.type
_entity.pdbx_description
1 polymer ?
#
loop_
_entity_poly.entity_id
_entity_poly.type
_entity_poly.pdbx_seq_one_letter_code
_entity_poly.pdbx_strand_id
1 'polypeptide(L)'
;MRVVSDDKDTLEFVDNAAMSFMALTTHRLNETLIANGVAEAETRQAICASFLFEFSYHHDAGWLTQDARQLYPMVCFAERLAPTRDENLGAIDVLHVPTPASSWHEYAHGVVSQYFEDSNESVDDIDVGSYHEES
;
A
#
# COMPACT_ATOMS: atom_id res chain seq x y z
N MET A 1 -22.00 -1.69 -5.59
CA MET A 1 -20.77 -1.58 -4.75
C MET A 1 -21.15 -1.48 -3.29
N ARG A 2 -20.50 -2.24 -2.46
CA ARG A 2 -20.70 -2.19 -1.02
C ARG A 2 -19.43 -1.64 -0.37
N VAL A 3 -19.57 -0.61 0.46
CA VAL A 3 -18.43 -0.05 1.20
C VAL A 3 -18.41 -0.68 2.58
N VAL A 4 -17.25 -1.23 2.94
CA VAL A 4 -17.03 -1.88 4.23
C VAL A 4 -15.87 -1.17 4.92
N SER A 5 -16.09 -0.71 6.14
CA SER A 5 -14.99 -0.27 6.98
C SER A 5 -14.83 -1.25 8.12
N ASP A 6 -13.58 -1.57 8.42
CA ASP A 6 -13.28 -2.48 9.52
C ASP A 6 -13.69 -1.83 10.84
N ASP A 7 -14.43 -2.56 11.65
CA ASP A 7 -14.64 -2.16 13.01
C ASP A 7 -13.50 -2.72 13.87
N LYS A 8 -13.60 -2.56 15.18
CA LYS A 8 -12.54 -3.03 16.08
C LYS A 8 -12.37 -4.56 16.07
N ASP A 9 -13.37 -5.29 15.56
CA ASP A 9 -13.29 -6.76 15.48
C ASP A 9 -12.76 -7.23 14.13
N THR A 10 -12.81 -6.39 13.08
CA THR A 10 -12.37 -6.72 11.72
C THR A 10 -11.22 -5.84 11.24
N LEU A 11 -10.67 -4.98 12.08
CA LEU A 11 -9.59 -4.05 11.74
C LEU A 11 -8.38 -4.76 11.14
N GLU A 12 -8.16 -5.99 11.54
CA GLU A 12 -7.02 -6.79 11.13
C GLU A 12 -6.94 -6.99 9.60
N PHE A 13 -8.08 -7.09 8.91
CA PHE A 13 -8.06 -7.32 7.46
C PHE A 13 -7.41 -6.15 6.71
N VAL A 14 -7.89 -4.93 6.95
CA VAL A 14 -7.34 -3.74 6.26
C VAL A 14 -5.91 -3.46 6.71
N ASP A 15 -5.61 -3.64 7.99
CA ASP A 15 -4.25 -3.42 8.50
C ASP A 15 -3.25 -4.42 7.89
N ASN A 16 -3.64 -5.69 7.76
CA ASN A 16 -2.79 -6.69 7.13
C ASN A 16 -2.59 -6.40 5.64
N ALA A 17 -3.65 -6.00 4.94
CA ALA A 17 -3.54 -5.59 3.55
C ALA A 17 -2.64 -4.36 3.40
N ALA A 18 -2.76 -3.41 4.30
CA ALA A 18 -1.92 -2.20 4.30
C ALA A 18 -0.44 -2.55 4.51
N MET A 19 -0.13 -3.42 5.45
CA MET A 19 1.26 -3.84 5.68
C MET A 19 1.82 -4.59 4.48
N SER A 20 1.04 -5.47 3.85
CA SER A 20 1.45 -6.15 2.62
C SER A 20 1.70 -5.16 1.50
N PHE A 21 0.83 -4.18 1.33
CA PHE A 21 0.99 -3.15 0.30
C PHE A 21 2.22 -2.29 0.56
N MET A 22 2.48 -1.93 1.81
CA MET A 22 3.69 -1.18 2.16
C MET A 22 4.96 -1.99 1.91
N ALA A 23 4.95 -3.29 2.21
CA ALA A 23 6.09 -4.16 1.92
C ALA A 23 6.36 -4.24 0.41
N LEU A 24 5.31 -4.40 -0.39
CA LEU A 24 5.43 -4.40 -1.85
C LEU A 24 5.95 -3.06 -2.37
N THR A 25 5.45 -1.95 -1.84
CA THR A 25 5.91 -0.61 -2.23
C THR A 25 7.39 -0.44 -1.90
N THR A 26 7.81 -0.89 -0.73
CA THR A 26 9.23 -0.88 -0.32
C THR A 26 10.08 -1.68 -1.32
N HIS A 27 9.61 -2.86 -1.68
CA HIS A 27 10.33 -3.71 -2.64
C HIS A 27 10.48 -3.02 -4.00
N ARG A 28 9.40 -2.46 -4.54
CA ARG A 28 9.44 -1.75 -5.83
C ARG A 28 10.35 -0.54 -5.77
N LEU A 29 10.29 0.22 -4.68
CA LEU A 29 11.16 1.38 -4.53
C LEU A 29 12.62 0.95 -4.42
N ASN A 30 12.92 -0.10 -3.65
CA ASN A 30 14.27 -0.63 -3.52
C ASN A 30 14.83 -1.06 -4.88
N GLU A 31 14.06 -1.81 -5.66
CA GLU A 31 14.48 -2.22 -7.00
C GLU A 31 14.72 -1.02 -7.91
N THR A 32 13.87 -0.01 -7.84
CA THR A 32 14.01 1.23 -8.61
C THR A 32 15.29 1.97 -8.24
N LEU A 33 15.58 2.05 -6.95
CA LEU A 33 16.80 2.71 -6.48
C LEU A 33 18.05 1.97 -6.94
N ILE A 34 18.05 0.64 -6.88
CA ILE A 34 19.15 -0.17 -7.42
C ILE A 34 19.33 0.11 -8.91
N ALA A 35 18.26 0.10 -9.66
CA ALA A 35 18.31 0.33 -11.12
C ALA A 35 18.82 1.72 -11.48
N ASN A 36 18.70 2.67 -10.57
CA ASN A 36 19.14 4.05 -10.78
C ASN A 36 20.44 4.40 -10.05
N GLY A 37 21.20 3.39 -9.64
CA GLY A 37 22.56 3.57 -9.19
C GLY A 37 22.73 3.82 -7.70
N VAL A 38 21.70 3.64 -6.89
CA VAL A 38 21.83 3.76 -5.42
C VAL A 38 22.33 2.44 -4.88
N ALA A 39 23.65 2.31 -4.77
CA ALA A 39 24.32 1.05 -4.51
C ALA A 39 24.25 0.59 -3.05
N GLU A 40 24.25 1.53 -2.11
CA GLU A 40 24.34 1.20 -0.69
C GLU A 40 22.97 0.88 -0.09
N ALA A 41 22.87 -0.29 0.54
CA ALA A 41 21.63 -0.75 1.14
C ALA A 41 21.14 0.18 2.25
N GLU A 42 22.06 0.73 3.04
CA GLU A 42 21.66 1.67 4.10
C GLU A 42 21.01 2.93 3.54
N THR A 43 21.56 3.45 2.44
CA THR A 43 20.97 4.61 1.77
C THR A 43 19.58 4.28 1.23
N ARG A 44 19.42 3.14 0.58
CA ARG A 44 18.12 2.72 0.07
C ARG A 44 17.10 2.53 1.19
N GLN A 45 17.52 1.94 2.30
CA GLN A 45 16.63 1.77 3.45
C GLN A 45 16.16 3.11 4.00
N ALA A 46 17.07 4.08 4.12
CA ALA A 46 16.73 5.41 4.60
C ALA A 46 15.73 6.11 3.66
N ILE A 47 15.93 5.98 2.36
CA ILE A 47 15.01 6.57 1.37
C ILE A 47 13.63 5.91 1.45
N CYS A 48 13.59 4.58 1.51
CA CYS A 48 12.32 3.86 1.62
C CYS A 48 11.58 4.25 2.90
N ALA A 49 12.28 4.32 4.03
CA ALA A 49 11.67 4.66 5.30
C ALA A 49 11.09 6.08 5.29
N SER A 50 11.86 7.04 4.77
CA SER A 50 11.41 8.43 4.69
C SER A 50 10.22 8.57 3.76
N PHE A 51 10.27 7.94 2.59
CA PHE A 51 9.17 8.00 1.63
C PHE A 51 7.91 7.37 2.20
N LEU A 52 8.00 6.15 2.74
CA LEU A 52 6.84 5.46 3.25
C LEU A 52 6.24 6.16 4.45
N PHE A 53 7.06 6.75 5.31
CA PHE A 53 6.55 7.50 6.44
C PHE A 53 5.76 8.73 5.97
N GLU A 54 6.34 9.53 5.06
CA GLU A 54 5.66 10.72 4.56
C GLU A 54 4.39 10.38 3.79
N PHE A 55 4.44 9.35 2.95
CA PHE A 55 3.26 8.87 2.23
C PHE A 55 2.17 8.43 3.20
N SER A 56 2.55 7.63 4.20
CA SER A 56 1.61 7.10 5.18
C SER A 56 1.02 8.19 6.06
N TYR A 57 1.85 9.16 6.45
CA TYR A 57 1.37 10.31 7.23
C TYR A 57 0.35 11.11 6.43
N HIS A 58 0.64 11.34 5.14
CA HIS A 58 -0.30 12.06 4.27
C HIS A 58 -1.61 11.29 4.11
N HIS A 59 -1.53 9.98 4.00
CA HIS A 59 -2.69 9.09 3.95
C HIS A 59 -3.52 9.20 5.22
N ASP A 60 -2.87 9.21 6.39
CA ASP A 60 -3.58 9.17 7.68
C ASP A 60 -4.14 10.53 8.09
N ALA A 61 -3.48 11.62 7.71
CA ALA A 61 -3.77 12.94 8.26
C ALA A 61 -3.77 14.08 7.23
N GLY A 62 -3.33 13.82 6.00
CA GLY A 62 -3.20 14.87 5.00
C GLY A 62 -4.48 15.12 4.23
N TRP A 63 -4.55 16.28 3.61
CA TRP A 63 -5.65 16.62 2.71
C TRP A 63 -5.15 17.56 1.63
N LEU A 64 -5.91 17.64 0.55
CA LEU A 64 -5.68 18.60 -0.53
C LEU A 64 -7.01 19.25 -0.93
N THR A 65 -6.92 20.35 -1.62
CA THR A 65 -8.13 21.05 -2.08
C THR A 65 -8.21 20.99 -3.60
N GLN A 66 -9.38 20.59 -4.09
CA GLN A 66 -9.70 20.57 -5.51
C GLN A 66 -11.11 21.13 -5.70
N ASP A 67 -11.25 22.13 -6.56
CA ASP A 67 -12.55 22.76 -6.86
C ASP A 67 -13.28 23.21 -5.57
N ALA A 68 -12.55 23.85 -4.68
CA ALA A 68 -13.04 24.34 -3.39
C ALA A 68 -13.52 23.22 -2.45
N ARG A 69 -13.16 21.96 -2.72
CA ARG A 69 -13.47 20.83 -1.85
C ARG A 69 -12.21 20.32 -1.19
N GLN A 70 -12.32 20.00 0.07
CA GLN A 70 -11.22 19.41 0.84
C GLN A 70 -11.31 17.88 0.70
N LEU A 71 -10.28 17.29 0.14
CA LEU A 71 -10.25 15.87 -0.16
C LEU A 71 -9.15 15.21 0.65
N TYR A 72 -9.46 14.06 1.21
CA TYR A 72 -8.54 13.28 2.04
C TYR A 72 -8.11 12.05 1.24
N PRO A 73 -6.86 12.01 0.75
CA PRO A 73 -6.39 10.84 0.02
C PRO A 73 -6.31 9.63 0.94
N MET A 74 -6.79 8.51 0.45
CA MET A 74 -6.74 7.26 1.20
C MET A 74 -6.57 6.09 0.25
N VAL A 75 -5.89 5.06 0.71
CA VAL A 75 -5.77 3.81 -0.02
C VAL A 75 -6.87 2.86 0.45
N CYS A 76 -7.63 2.36 -0.49
CA CYS A 76 -8.69 1.40 -0.24
C CYS A 76 -8.35 0.11 -0.98
N PHE A 77 -8.92 -1.00 -0.53
CA PHE A 77 -8.73 -2.28 -1.19
C PHE A 77 -10.07 -2.76 -1.74
N ALA A 78 -10.11 -3.03 -3.04
CA ALA A 78 -11.33 -3.34 -3.74
C ALA A 78 -11.37 -4.82 -4.17
N GLU A 79 -12.48 -5.47 -3.91
CA GLU A 79 -12.80 -6.73 -4.56
C GLU A 79 -13.65 -6.42 -5.78
N ARG A 80 -13.31 -6.99 -6.94
CA ARG A 80 -13.98 -6.69 -8.19
C ARG A 80 -14.76 -7.88 -8.68
N LEU A 81 -15.86 -7.58 -9.36
CA LEU A 81 -16.68 -8.60 -10.03
C LEU A 81 -16.03 -8.90 -11.39
N ALA A 82 -15.68 -10.17 -11.61
CA ALA A 82 -15.28 -10.71 -12.91
C ALA A 82 -14.56 -9.71 -13.83
N PRO A 83 -13.36 -9.24 -13.49
CA PRO A 83 -12.65 -8.29 -14.35
C PRO A 83 -12.32 -8.94 -15.70
N THR A 84 -12.43 -8.14 -16.79
CA THR A 84 -12.10 -8.59 -18.12
C THR A 84 -10.92 -7.79 -18.65
N ARG A 85 -10.18 -8.37 -19.59
CA ARG A 85 -9.00 -7.73 -20.17
C ARG A 85 -9.33 -6.60 -21.10
N ASP A 86 -10.45 -6.69 -21.79
CA ASP A 86 -10.81 -5.78 -22.88
C ASP A 86 -11.53 -4.53 -22.41
N GLU A 87 -12.00 -4.55 -21.20
CA GLU A 87 -12.79 -3.47 -20.64
C GLU A 87 -12.06 -2.85 -19.47
N ASN A 88 -12.76 -2.44 -18.53
CA ASN A 88 -12.23 -1.96 -17.28
C ASN A 88 -11.95 -3.15 -16.36
N LEU A 89 -11.43 -2.87 -15.21
CA LEU A 89 -11.11 -3.87 -14.21
C LEU A 89 -12.34 -4.55 -13.60
N GLY A 90 -13.52 -4.33 -14.19
CA GLY A 90 -14.77 -4.82 -13.65
C GLY A 90 -15.33 -3.89 -12.60
N ALA A 91 -16.60 -4.02 -12.29
CA ALA A 91 -17.24 -3.22 -11.27
C ALA A 91 -16.69 -3.59 -9.89
N ILE A 92 -16.56 -2.60 -9.04
CA ILE A 92 -16.17 -2.85 -7.66
C ILE A 92 -17.38 -3.48 -6.94
N ASP A 93 -17.18 -4.67 -6.39
CA ASP A 93 -18.18 -5.34 -5.56
C ASP A 93 -18.09 -4.84 -4.12
N VAL A 94 -16.92 -4.96 -3.51
CA VAL A 94 -16.70 -4.54 -2.13
C VAL A 94 -15.52 -3.59 -2.09
N LEU A 95 -15.68 -2.47 -1.41
CA LEU A 95 -14.60 -1.53 -1.18
C LEU A 95 -14.29 -1.50 0.31
N HIS A 96 -13.09 -1.99 0.65
CA HIS A 96 -12.61 -1.96 2.02
C HIS A 96 -11.89 -0.65 2.29
N VAL A 97 -12.43 0.15 3.18
CA VAL A 97 -11.89 1.48 3.49
C VAL A 97 -11.24 1.49 4.87
N PRO A 98 -10.16 2.25 5.05
CA PRO A 98 -9.55 2.36 6.38
C PRO A 98 -10.45 3.14 7.32
N THR A 99 -10.32 2.87 8.60
CA THR A 99 -11.00 3.60 9.65
C THR A 99 -10.04 4.58 10.30
N PRO A 100 -10.53 5.54 11.10
CA PRO A 100 -9.64 6.42 11.87
C PRO A 100 -8.71 5.68 12.83
N ALA A 101 -9.00 4.41 13.14
CA ALA A 101 -8.13 3.59 13.98
C ALA A 101 -6.94 3.01 13.20
N SER A 102 -7.01 2.98 11.86
CA SER A 102 -5.90 2.54 11.02
C SER A 102 -4.84 3.62 10.99
N SER A 103 -3.59 3.27 11.27
CA SER A 103 -2.51 4.24 11.36
C SER A 103 -1.31 3.73 10.58
N TRP A 104 -1.29 4.02 9.29
CA TRP A 104 -0.26 3.55 8.38
C TRP A 104 1.13 4.07 8.75
N HIS A 105 1.22 5.33 9.18
CA HIS A 105 2.53 5.90 9.50
C HIS A 105 3.18 5.24 10.72
N GLU A 106 2.39 4.61 11.59
CA GLU A 106 2.94 3.86 12.72
C GLU A 106 3.60 2.55 12.27
N TYR A 107 3.17 1.98 11.13
CA TYR A 107 3.72 0.73 10.62
C TYR A 107 4.89 0.93 9.68
N ALA A 108 5.02 2.11 9.07
CA ALA A 108 5.92 2.33 7.95
C ALA A 108 7.38 1.97 8.26
N HIS A 109 7.93 2.46 9.37
CA HIS A 109 9.32 2.17 9.71
C HIS A 109 9.55 0.69 10.00
N GLY A 110 8.60 0.05 10.69
CA GLY A 110 8.70 -1.39 11.00
C GLY A 110 8.66 -2.25 9.75
N VAL A 111 7.79 -1.94 8.81
CA VAL A 111 7.69 -2.68 7.55
C VAL A 111 8.99 -2.55 6.75
N VAL A 112 9.54 -1.35 6.63
CA VAL A 112 10.78 -1.12 5.90
C VAL A 112 11.95 -1.83 6.58
N SER A 113 12.06 -1.73 7.90
CA SER A 113 13.13 -2.41 8.65
C SER A 113 13.07 -3.91 8.45
N GLN A 114 11.90 -4.50 8.54
CA GLN A 114 11.74 -5.93 8.35
C GLN A 114 12.13 -6.36 6.93
N TYR A 115 11.73 -5.59 5.93
CA TYR A 115 12.07 -5.88 4.54
C TYR A 115 13.59 -5.97 4.35
N PHE A 116 14.34 -5.01 4.88
CA PHE A 116 15.79 -4.98 4.72
C PHE A 116 16.51 -5.99 5.63
N GLU A 117 15.93 -6.36 6.76
CA GLU A 117 16.52 -7.33 7.68
C GLU A 117 16.38 -8.77 7.18
N ASP A 118 15.25 -9.11 6.57
CA ASP A 118 14.94 -10.48 6.19
C ASP A 118 15.33 -10.81 4.74
N SER A 119 16.13 -9.97 4.10
CA SER A 119 16.60 -10.18 2.73
C SER A 119 15.44 -10.31 1.74
N ASN A 120 14.41 -9.51 1.94
CA ASN A 120 13.20 -9.41 1.10
C ASN A 120 12.20 -10.55 1.31
N GLU A 121 12.38 -11.41 2.31
CA GLU A 121 11.44 -12.50 2.56
C GLU A 121 10.03 -12.01 2.90
N SER A 122 9.92 -10.79 3.42
CA SER A 122 8.62 -10.20 3.78
C SER A 122 7.67 -10.03 2.59
N VAL A 123 8.19 -10.10 1.35
CA VAL A 123 7.35 -10.03 0.14
C VAL A 123 7.19 -11.37 -0.56
N ASP A 124 7.94 -12.39 -0.17
CA ASP A 124 7.92 -13.68 -0.86
C ASP A 124 6.59 -14.42 -0.68
N ASP A 125 5.92 -14.22 0.44
CA ASP A 125 4.64 -14.88 0.73
C ASP A 125 3.43 -14.10 0.20
N ILE A 126 3.66 -12.96 -0.44
CA ILE A 126 2.57 -12.16 -0.97
C ILE A 126 2.30 -12.55 -2.41
N ASP A 127 1.11 -13.08 -2.66
CA ASP A 127 0.66 -13.36 -4.02
C ASP A 127 0.35 -12.04 -4.73
N VAL A 128 1.07 -11.79 -5.81
CA VAL A 128 0.95 -10.55 -6.57
C VAL A 128 0.64 -10.88 -8.01
N GLY A 129 -0.36 -10.20 -8.55
CA GLY A 129 -0.71 -10.32 -9.93
C GLY A 129 -0.98 -8.97 -10.54
N SER A 130 -1.17 -8.97 -11.84
CA SER A 130 -1.54 -7.77 -12.58
C SER A 130 -2.69 -8.08 -13.51
N TYR A 131 -3.59 -7.14 -13.65
CA TYR A 131 -4.69 -7.25 -14.61
C TYR A 131 -4.20 -7.49 -16.04
N HIS A 132 -2.99 -7.02 -16.37
CA HIS A 132 -2.41 -7.15 -17.70
C HIS A 132 -1.55 -8.41 -17.89
N GLU A 133 -1.41 -9.22 -16.85
CA GLU A 133 -0.64 -10.46 -16.98
C GLU A 133 -1.41 -11.47 -17.82
N GLU A 134 -0.68 -12.14 -18.71
CA GLU A 134 -1.22 -13.26 -19.46
C GLU A 134 -1.37 -14.47 -18.56
N SER A 135 -2.51 -15.06 -18.60
CA SER A 135 -2.77 -16.29 -17.89
C SER A 135 -2.50 -17.50 -18.78
#